data_03eb8ae397cf0a3bb224d72770c2a6f1
#
_entry.id   03eb8ae397cf0a3bb224d72770c2a6f1
#
_cell.length_a   1.000
_cell.length_b   1.000
_cell.length_c   1.000
_cell.angle_alpha   90.00
_cell.angle_beta   90.00
_cell.angle_gamma   90.00
#
_symmetry.space_group_name_H-M   'P 1'
#
loop_
_entity.id
_entity.type
_entity.pdbx_description
1 polymer ?
#
loop_
_entity_poly.entity_id
_entity_poly.type
_entity_poly.pdbx_seq_one_letter_code
_entity_poly.pdbx_strand_id
1 'polypeptide(L)'
;KSEEELRAAAKDLGIEVDETMGKGKLIDEIFGEKCEGNYIQPTFIIDYPKEMSPLCKSHRDDPELTERFELMIGGKEIANAYSELNDPIDQRERFEEQVRLAEKGDDEATGLIDQDFLRALEYGMPPTSGLGIGMDRLIMYLTDNPAIQEVLFFPQMRPERMNEKKGPELTENEKLIFDILSKEKSMDLNDLKDKAGLSNKQWDKAAKGLAQHGLTKVTKADDKLTIDLVG
;
A
#
# COMPACT_ATOMS: atom_id res chain seq x y z
N LYS A 1 21.80 -18.12 16.19
CA LYS A 1 21.31 -17.15 17.19
C LYS A 1 19.89 -17.49 17.58
N SER A 2 19.52 -17.25 18.86
CA SER A 2 18.12 -17.38 19.27
C SER A 2 17.27 -16.22 18.73
N GLU A 3 15.95 -16.36 18.77
CA GLU A 3 15.02 -15.29 18.39
C GLU A 3 15.25 -14.01 19.21
N GLU A 4 15.49 -14.17 20.53
CA GLU A 4 15.77 -13.03 21.43
C GLU A 4 17.06 -12.31 21.08
N GLU A 5 18.12 -13.04 20.73
CA GLU A 5 19.39 -12.45 20.27
C GLU A 5 19.24 -11.69 18.95
N LEU A 6 18.42 -12.21 18.03
CA LEU A 6 18.13 -11.54 16.75
C LEU A 6 17.30 -10.29 16.98
N ARG A 7 16.29 -10.36 17.84
CA ARG A 7 15.45 -9.21 18.22
C ARG A 7 16.27 -8.10 18.88
N ALA A 8 17.20 -8.46 19.76
CA ALA A 8 18.12 -7.50 20.35
C ALA A 8 19.03 -6.86 19.30
N ALA A 9 19.61 -7.68 18.39
CA ALA A 9 20.46 -7.19 17.31
C ALA A 9 19.72 -6.25 16.35
N ALA A 10 18.47 -6.56 15.98
CA ALA A 10 17.64 -5.70 15.14
C ALA A 10 17.39 -4.33 15.79
N LYS A 11 17.05 -4.31 17.09
CA LYS A 11 16.89 -3.06 17.87
C LYS A 11 18.18 -2.24 17.92
N ASP A 12 19.32 -2.90 18.15
CA ASP A 12 20.63 -2.22 18.15
C ASP A 12 20.98 -1.61 16.79
N LEU A 13 20.49 -2.22 15.71
CA LEU A 13 20.63 -1.72 14.34
C LEU A 13 19.61 -0.63 13.98
N GLY A 14 18.69 -0.28 14.88
CA GLY A 14 17.64 0.72 14.67
C GLY A 14 16.49 0.24 13.79
N ILE A 15 16.28 -1.08 13.70
CA ILE A 15 15.18 -1.69 12.95
C ILE A 15 13.97 -1.80 13.89
N GLU A 16 12.79 -1.40 13.39
CA GLU A 16 11.54 -1.57 14.14
C GLU A 16 11.15 -3.04 14.16
N VAL A 17 11.01 -3.59 15.36
CA VAL A 17 10.60 -4.98 15.58
C VAL A 17 9.51 -5.05 16.61
N ASP A 18 8.52 -5.89 16.39
CA ASP A 18 7.45 -6.17 17.35
C ASP A 18 7.57 -7.59 17.95
N GLU A 19 6.70 -7.91 18.89
CA GLU A 19 6.73 -9.18 19.62
C GLU A 19 6.16 -10.35 18.79
N THR A 20 5.49 -10.07 17.67
CA THR A 20 4.87 -11.09 16.80
C THR A 20 5.88 -11.69 15.81
N MET A 21 6.96 -10.96 15.51
CA MET A 21 7.99 -11.39 14.56
C MET A 21 8.73 -12.63 15.06
N GLY A 22 8.61 -13.74 14.35
CA GLY A 22 9.40 -14.94 14.58
C GLY A 22 10.84 -14.82 14.07
N LYS A 23 11.65 -15.86 14.32
CA LYS A 23 13.08 -15.90 13.94
C LYS A 23 13.31 -15.62 12.46
N GLY A 24 12.51 -16.22 11.57
CA GLY A 24 12.63 -16.03 10.12
C GLY A 24 12.42 -14.57 9.72
N LYS A 25 11.33 -13.95 10.19
CA LYS A 25 11.01 -12.55 9.88
C LYS A 25 12.07 -11.58 10.41
N LEU A 26 12.61 -11.83 11.61
CA LEU A 26 13.70 -11.01 12.16
C LEU A 26 14.98 -11.08 11.32
N ILE A 27 15.30 -12.25 10.74
CA ILE A 27 16.43 -12.40 9.83
C ILE A 27 16.18 -11.62 8.54
N ASP A 28 14.97 -11.73 8.00
CA ASP A 28 14.56 -11.06 6.76
C ASP A 28 14.62 -9.54 6.91
N GLU A 29 14.05 -8.98 7.96
CA GLU A 29 14.11 -7.55 8.25
C GLU A 29 15.54 -7.02 8.40
N ILE A 30 16.40 -7.76 9.11
CA ILE A 30 17.82 -7.39 9.24
C ILE A 30 18.52 -7.43 7.88
N PHE A 31 18.25 -8.45 7.07
CA PHE A 31 18.84 -8.61 5.77
C PHE A 31 18.39 -7.51 4.80
N GLY A 32 17.07 -7.27 4.70
CA GLY A 32 16.47 -6.23 3.85
C GLY A 32 17.03 -4.84 4.18
N GLU A 33 17.02 -4.47 5.46
CA GLU A 33 17.43 -3.13 5.89
C GLU A 33 18.96 -2.88 5.82
N LYS A 34 19.78 -3.91 6.01
CA LYS A 34 21.25 -3.72 6.17
C LYS A 34 22.10 -4.34 5.08
N CYS A 35 21.60 -5.33 4.37
CA CYS A 35 22.39 -6.11 3.42
C CYS A 35 21.92 -5.97 1.98
N GLU A 36 20.62 -6.04 1.72
CA GLU A 36 20.03 -6.14 0.38
C GLU A 36 20.51 -5.03 -0.56
N GLY A 37 20.46 -3.78 -0.12
CA GLY A 37 20.88 -2.61 -0.88
C GLY A 37 22.36 -2.58 -1.29
N ASN A 38 23.20 -3.45 -0.70
CA ASN A 38 24.64 -3.51 -1.01
C ASN A 38 24.97 -4.40 -2.22
N TYR A 39 24.05 -5.24 -2.66
CA TYR A 39 24.28 -6.19 -3.78
C TYR A 39 24.00 -5.52 -5.13
N ILE A 40 24.92 -4.65 -5.56
CA ILE A 40 24.81 -3.94 -6.85
C ILE A 40 25.08 -4.86 -8.02
N GLN A 41 26.18 -5.64 -7.96
CA GLN A 41 26.52 -6.63 -8.97
C GLN A 41 25.70 -7.90 -8.80
N PRO A 42 25.46 -8.68 -9.88
CA PRO A 42 24.77 -9.96 -9.77
C PRO A 42 25.39 -10.83 -8.69
N THR A 43 24.62 -11.12 -7.65
CA THR A 43 25.06 -11.87 -6.47
C THR A 43 24.01 -12.90 -6.12
N PHE A 44 24.41 -14.16 -5.95
CA PHE A 44 23.56 -15.21 -5.42
C PHE A 44 23.66 -15.24 -3.91
N ILE A 45 22.53 -15.10 -3.24
CA ILE A 45 22.37 -15.40 -1.81
C ILE A 45 21.85 -16.82 -1.73
N ILE A 46 22.56 -17.70 -1.03
CA ILE A 46 22.26 -19.14 -0.98
C ILE A 46 21.97 -19.60 0.44
N ASP A 47 21.41 -20.79 0.58
CA ASP A 47 21.26 -21.51 1.86
C ASP A 47 20.43 -20.72 2.87
N TYR A 48 19.20 -20.40 2.46
CA TYR A 48 18.23 -19.66 3.30
C TYR A 48 17.81 -20.48 4.52
N PRO A 49 17.56 -19.82 5.66
CA PRO A 49 17.00 -20.48 6.84
C PRO A 49 15.70 -21.19 6.55
N LYS A 50 15.50 -22.34 7.19
CA LYS A 50 14.31 -23.17 7.03
C LYS A 50 13.02 -22.43 7.39
N GLU A 51 13.08 -21.58 8.40
CA GLU A 51 11.95 -20.79 8.87
C GLU A 51 11.42 -19.76 7.86
N MET A 52 12.29 -19.30 6.95
CA MET A 52 11.94 -18.36 5.87
C MET A 52 11.49 -19.04 4.59
N SER A 53 11.47 -20.36 4.54
CA SER A 53 11.34 -21.11 3.28
C SER A 53 10.40 -22.31 3.42
N PRO A 54 9.11 -22.10 3.66
CA PRO A 54 8.16 -23.17 4.01
C PRO A 54 7.92 -24.19 2.88
N LEU A 55 8.23 -23.85 1.63
CA LEU A 55 8.05 -24.74 0.47
C LEU A 55 9.36 -25.33 -0.06
N CYS A 56 10.49 -24.98 0.57
CA CYS A 56 11.81 -25.40 0.09
C CYS A 56 12.27 -26.66 0.80
N LYS A 57 12.92 -27.55 0.07
CA LYS A 57 13.55 -28.74 0.63
C LYS A 57 14.67 -28.38 1.58
N SER A 58 14.76 -29.10 2.72
CA SER A 58 15.87 -28.93 3.64
C SER A 58 17.20 -29.21 2.95
N HIS A 59 18.22 -28.42 3.31
CA HIS A 59 19.57 -28.60 2.79
C HIS A 59 20.11 -29.97 3.20
N ARG A 60 20.84 -30.63 2.30
CA ARG A 60 21.32 -32.02 2.49
C ARG A 60 22.33 -32.18 3.60
N ASP A 61 23.11 -31.13 3.89
CA ASP A 61 24.20 -31.16 4.86
C ASP A 61 23.87 -30.41 6.16
N ASP A 62 22.84 -29.51 6.13
CA ASP A 62 22.41 -28.75 7.30
C ASP A 62 20.87 -28.62 7.33
N PRO A 63 20.18 -29.33 8.24
CA PRO A 63 18.71 -29.34 8.30
C PRO A 63 18.08 -28.02 8.73
N GLU A 64 18.85 -27.08 9.26
CA GLU A 64 18.35 -25.72 9.60
C GLU A 64 18.31 -24.78 8.39
N LEU A 65 18.90 -25.21 7.26
CA LEU A 65 18.95 -24.47 6.01
C LEU A 65 18.09 -25.14 4.94
N THR A 66 17.89 -24.44 3.83
CA THR A 66 17.18 -24.95 2.65
C THR A 66 18.04 -24.84 1.40
N GLU A 67 17.78 -25.72 0.42
CA GLU A 67 18.38 -25.65 -0.92
C GLU A 67 17.68 -24.56 -1.74
N ARG A 68 17.91 -23.29 -1.37
CA ARG A 68 17.31 -22.09 -1.98
C ARG A 68 18.36 -21.06 -2.32
N PHE A 69 18.17 -20.35 -3.41
CA PHE A 69 18.91 -19.14 -3.70
C PHE A 69 18.01 -18.01 -4.19
N GLU A 70 18.46 -16.80 -3.99
CA GLU A 70 17.96 -15.61 -4.65
C GLU A 70 19.07 -14.92 -5.44
N LEU A 71 18.75 -14.44 -6.64
CA LEU A 71 19.65 -13.61 -7.44
C LEU A 71 19.33 -12.14 -7.19
N MET A 72 20.28 -11.45 -6.56
CA MET A 72 20.22 -10.03 -6.29
C MET A 72 20.98 -9.24 -7.35
N ILE A 73 20.40 -8.18 -7.87
CA ILE A 73 21.04 -7.22 -8.79
C ILE A 73 20.54 -5.82 -8.48
N GLY A 74 21.47 -4.89 -8.26
CA GLY A 74 21.12 -3.49 -8.00
C GLY A 74 20.27 -3.30 -6.73
N GLY A 75 20.50 -4.11 -5.70
CA GLY A 75 19.75 -4.10 -4.45
C GLY A 75 18.31 -4.62 -4.58
N LYS A 76 18.03 -5.48 -5.56
CA LYS A 76 16.70 -6.07 -5.76
C LYS A 76 16.80 -7.54 -6.14
N GLU A 77 15.89 -8.34 -5.62
CA GLU A 77 15.68 -9.72 -6.06
C GLU A 77 15.19 -9.74 -7.51
N ILE A 78 15.87 -10.51 -8.36
CA ILE A 78 15.52 -10.73 -9.77
C ILE A 78 14.98 -12.12 -10.00
N ALA A 79 15.52 -13.10 -9.28
CA ALA A 79 15.09 -14.48 -9.37
C ALA A 79 15.21 -15.17 -8.02
N ASN A 80 14.31 -16.15 -7.80
CA ASN A 80 14.26 -17.00 -6.62
C ASN A 80 14.09 -18.44 -7.08
N ALA A 81 14.90 -19.35 -6.57
CA ALA A 81 14.85 -20.74 -6.96
C ALA A 81 15.20 -21.66 -5.79
N TYR A 82 14.60 -22.84 -5.78
CA TYR A 82 14.84 -23.84 -4.74
C TYR A 82 14.54 -25.25 -5.21
N SER A 83 15.11 -26.22 -4.49
CA SER A 83 14.64 -27.60 -4.55
C SER A 83 13.26 -27.66 -3.89
N GLU A 84 12.28 -28.15 -4.62
CA GLU A 84 10.90 -28.26 -4.14
C GLU A 84 10.81 -29.26 -2.96
N LEU A 85 10.10 -28.88 -1.91
CA LEU A 85 9.79 -29.79 -0.82
C LEU A 85 8.75 -30.81 -1.30
N ASN A 86 9.17 -32.06 -1.44
CA ASN A 86 8.37 -33.15 -1.99
C ASN A 86 7.98 -34.23 -0.95
N ASP A 87 8.29 -33.98 0.32
CA ASP A 87 7.84 -34.85 1.44
C ASP A 87 6.55 -34.27 2.04
N PRO A 88 5.41 -34.97 1.94
CA PRO A 88 4.13 -34.48 2.47
C PRO A 88 4.11 -34.37 4.01
N ILE A 89 4.96 -35.11 4.71
CA ILE A 89 5.03 -35.08 6.18
C ILE A 89 5.76 -33.80 6.61
N ASP A 90 6.96 -33.55 6.08
CA ASP A 90 7.72 -32.30 6.34
C ASP A 90 6.89 -31.07 5.90
N GLN A 91 6.23 -31.15 4.74
CA GLN A 91 5.38 -30.04 4.26
C GLN A 91 4.23 -29.73 5.21
N ARG A 92 3.61 -30.74 5.79
CA ARG A 92 2.54 -30.56 6.80
C ARG A 92 3.08 -29.84 8.05
N GLU A 93 4.22 -30.27 8.55
CA GLU A 93 4.89 -29.64 9.70
C GLU A 93 5.20 -28.16 9.45
N ARG A 94 5.64 -27.82 8.22
CA ARG A 94 5.89 -26.44 7.80
C ARG A 94 4.60 -25.60 7.78
N PHE A 95 3.52 -26.14 7.25
CA PHE A 95 2.24 -25.45 7.24
C PHE A 95 1.67 -25.25 8.66
N GLU A 96 1.83 -26.23 9.54
CA GLU A 96 1.43 -26.11 10.94
C GLU A 96 2.23 -25.02 11.68
N GLU A 97 3.51 -24.86 11.35
CA GLU A 97 4.32 -23.78 11.90
C GLU A 97 3.88 -22.41 11.35
N GLN A 98 3.56 -22.30 10.06
CA GLN A 98 3.01 -21.08 9.48
C GLN A 98 1.69 -20.68 10.16
N VAL A 99 0.80 -21.63 10.42
CA VAL A 99 -0.45 -21.36 11.16
C VAL A 99 -0.15 -20.83 12.57
N ARG A 100 0.80 -21.44 13.28
CA ARG A 100 1.20 -20.97 14.61
C ARG A 100 1.78 -19.54 14.60
N LEU A 101 2.54 -19.18 13.57
CA LEU A 101 3.07 -17.83 13.40
C LEU A 101 1.94 -16.84 13.10
N ALA A 102 1.01 -17.18 12.22
CA ALA A 102 -0.18 -16.37 11.92
C ALA A 102 -1.05 -16.13 13.18
N GLU A 103 -1.25 -17.16 14.02
CA GLU A 103 -1.98 -17.03 15.29
C GLU A 103 -1.28 -16.10 16.29
N LYS A 104 0.05 -15.97 16.21
CA LYS A 104 0.83 -15.00 17.00
C LYS A 104 0.76 -13.59 16.46
N GLY A 105 0.20 -13.39 15.25
CA GLY A 105 0.03 -12.10 14.61
C GLY A 105 1.04 -11.78 13.50
N ASP A 106 1.79 -12.78 13.03
CA ASP A 106 2.62 -12.63 11.83
C ASP A 106 1.70 -12.54 10.60
N ASP A 107 1.64 -11.37 9.98
CA ASP A 107 0.75 -11.05 8.85
C ASP A 107 1.24 -11.63 7.50
N GLU A 108 2.47 -12.11 7.44
CA GLU A 108 3.02 -12.80 6.25
C GLU A 108 2.81 -14.32 6.30
N ALA A 109 2.55 -14.86 7.48
CA ALA A 109 2.35 -16.27 7.66
C ALA A 109 0.96 -16.73 7.21
N THR A 110 0.89 -17.93 6.62
CA THR A 110 -0.37 -18.50 6.15
C THR A 110 -1.19 -19.05 7.30
N GLY A 111 -2.39 -18.52 7.50
CA GLY A 111 -3.32 -18.97 8.56
C GLY A 111 -4.09 -20.26 8.27
N LEU A 112 -3.82 -20.93 7.14
CA LEU A 112 -4.55 -22.14 6.71
C LEU A 112 -3.60 -23.20 6.16
N ILE A 113 -3.92 -24.47 6.47
CA ILE A 113 -3.23 -25.61 5.88
C ILE A 113 -3.92 -26.00 4.58
N ASP A 114 -3.21 -25.94 3.45
CA ASP A 114 -3.71 -26.42 2.16
C ASP A 114 -3.71 -27.96 2.10
N GLN A 115 -4.86 -28.54 2.39
CA GLN A 115 -5.04 -30.00 2.40
C GLN A 115 -4.99 -30.61 0.99
N ASP A 116 -5.38 -29.86 -0.04
CA ASP A 116 -5.34 -30.35 -1.43
C ASP A 116 -3.90 -30.35 -1.94
N PHE A 117 -3.10 -29.37 -1.56
CA PHE A 117 -1.66 -29.37 -1.84
C PHE A 117 -0.96 -30.57 -1.19
N LEU A 118 -1.21 -30.84 0.10
CA LEU A 118 -0.64 -32.00 0.80
C LEU A 118 -1.08 -33.31 0.15
N ARG A 119 -2.34 -33.44 -0.20
CA ARG A 119 -2.86 -34.62 -0.90
C ARG A 119 -2.18 -34.83 -2.26
N ALA A 120 -1.94 -33.74 -2.99
CA ALA A 120 -1.21 -33.80 -4.25
C ALA A 120 0.23 -34.35 -4.06
N LEU A 121 0.93 -33.93 -3.02
CA LEU A 121 2.25 -34.47 -2.68
C LEU A 121 2.21 -35.95 -2.32
N GLU A 122 1.15 -36.44 -1.67
CA GLU A 122 0.96 -37.86 -1.31
C GLU A 122 0.85 -38.77 -2.55
N TYR A 123 0.41 -38.24 -3.71
CA TYR A 123 0.42 -38.99 -4.97
C TYR A 123 1.81 -39.16 -5.55
N GLY A 124 2.76 -38.40 -5.07
CA GLY A 124 4.18 -38.46 -5.41
C GLY A 124 4.61 -37.29 -6.30
N MET A 125 5.59 -36.55 -5.80
CA MET A 125 6.30 -35.53 -6.55
C MET A 125 7.76 -35.97 -6.74
N PRO A 126 8.27 -36.10 -7.98
CA PRO A 126 9.68 -36.45 -8.21
C PRO A 126 10.60 -35.31 -7.71
N PRO A 127 11.88 -35.60 -7.50
CA PRO A 127 12.87 -34.54 -7.26
C PRO A 127 12.77 -33.46 -8.34
N THR A 128 12.48 -32.25 -7.93
CA THR A 128 12.16 -31.12 -8.81
C THR A 128 12.80 -29.86 -8.24
N SER A 129 13.22 -28.96 -9.11
CA SER A 129 13.60 -27.60 -8.73
C SER A 129 12.69 -26.61 -9.43
N GLY A 130 12.30 -25.57 -8.71
CA GLY A 130 11.52 -24.45 -9.23
C GLY A 130 12.39 -23.19 -9.40
N LEU A 131 12.06 -22.37 -10.37
CA LEU A 131 12.69 -21.08 -10.61
C LEU A 131 11.62 -20.03 -10.94
N GLY A 132 11.56 -18.97 -10.15
CA GLY A 132 10.81 -17.76 -10.44
C GLY A 132 11.74 -16.64 -10.90
N ILE A 133 11.38 -15.95 -11.97
CA ILE A 133 12.11 -14.77 -12.47
C ILE A 133 11.11 -13.61 -12.54
N GLY A 134 11.44 -12.50 -11.89
CA GLY A 134 10.68 -11.25 -11.97
C GLY A 134 10.84 -10.62 -13.35
N MET A 135 9.95 -10.95 -14.29
CA MET A 135 10.06 -10.51 -15.69
C MET A 135 10.04 -8.99 -15.82
N ASP A 136 9.22 -8.31 -15.06
CA ASP A 136 9.18 -6.84 -15.08
C ASP A 136 10.51 -6.25 -14.61
N ARG A 137 11.07 -6.76 -13.52
CA ARG A 137 12.38 -6.34 -13.02
C ARG A 137 13.50 -6.65 -14.03
N LEU A 138 13.47 -7.82 -14.66
CA LEU A 138 14.42 -8.19 -15.70
C LEU A 138 14.34 -7.22 -16.89
N ILE A 139 13.14 -6.88 -17.35
CA ILE A 139 12.95 -5.94 -18.45
C ILE A 139 13.43 -4.54 -18.05
N MET A 140 13.16 -4.08 -16.82
CA MET A 140 13.70 -2.81 -16.31
C MET A 140 15.22 -2.75 -16.46
N TYR A 141 15.93 -3.81 -16.10
CA TYR A 141 17.40 -3.88 -16.26
C TYR A 141 17.83 -3.91 -17.72
N LEU A 142 17.19 -4.71 -18.56
CA LEU A 142 17.57 -4.86 -19.96
C LEU A 142 17.30 -3.56 -20.77
N THR A 143 16.37 -2.74 -20.34
CA THR A 143 15.97 -1.49 -21.02
C THR A 143 16.44 -0.23 -20.29
N ASP A 144 17.17 -0.37 -19.17
CA ASP A 144 17.65 0.75 -18.34
C ASP A 144 16.53 1.67 -17.84
N ASN A 145 15.39 1.07 -17.48
CA ASN A 145 14.23 1.80 -16.95
C ASN A 145 14.16 1.65 -15.42
N PRO A 146 14.21 2.75 -14.64
CA PRO A 146 14.23 2.68 -13.18
C PRO A 146 12.86 2.40 -12.55
N ALA A 147 11.77 2.64 -13.27
CA ALA A 147 10.42 2.53 -12.78
C ALA A 147 9.63 1.41 -13.49
N ILE A 148 8.91 0.60 -12.70
CA ILE A 148 8.12 -0.52 -13.24
C ILE A 148 7.00 -0.05 -14.18
N GLN A 149 6.44 1.16 -13.96
CA GLN A 149 5.41 1.72 -14.82
C GLN A 149 5.87 1.91 -16.28
N GLU A 150 7.18 2.06 -16.50
CA GLU A 150 7.74 2.26 -17.85
C GLU A 150 7.84 0.97 -18.66
N VAL A 151 7.78 -0.19 -17.99
CA VAL A 151 7.86 -1.50 -18.63
C VAL A 151 6.51 -2.24 -18.67
N LEU A 152 5.50 -1.77 -17.94
CA LEU A 152 4.16 -2.33 -17.97
C LEU A 152 3.34 -1.70 -19.09
N PHE A 153 2.64 -2.53 -19.90
CA PHE A 153 1.76 -2.04 -20.98
C PHE A 153 0.56 -1.26 -20.43
N PHE A 154 0.02 -1.66 -19.27
CA PHE A 154 -1.17 -1.04 -18.64
C PHE A 154 -0.93 -0.88 -17.14
N PRO A 155 -0.03 0.05 -16.74
CA PRO A 155 0.22 0.26 -15.32
C PRO A 155 -1.01 0.85 -14.64
N GLN A 156 -1.29 0.38 -13.43
CA GLN A 156 -2.31 1.00 -12.60
C GLN A 156 -1.79 2.35 -12.11
N MET A 157 -2.38 3.40 -12.62
CA MET A 157 -2.09 4.78 -12.22
C MET A 157 -3.09 5.23 -11.16
N ARG A 158 -2.63 6.06 -10.22
CA ARG A 158 -3.58 6.78 -9.37
C ARG A 158 -4.44 7.66 -10.27
N PRO A 159 -5.78 7.70 -10.06
CA PRO A 159 -6.62 8.65 -10.76
C PRO A 159 -6.00 10.04 -10.63
N GLU A 160 -5.86 10.74 -11.76
CA GLU A 160 -5.57 12.16 -11.67
C GLU A 160 -6.61 12.78 -10.74
N ARG A 161 -6.15 13.40 -9.65
CA ARG A 161 -7.03 14.26 -8.91
C ARG A 161 -7.45 15.32 -9.91
N MET A 162 -8.62 15.17 -10.53
CA MET A 162 -9.25 16.32 -11.13
C MET A 162 -9.15 17.39 -10.04
N ASN A 163 -8.41 18.45 -10.34
CA ASN A 163 -8.42 19.61 -9.49
C ASN A 163 -9.91 19.98 -9.39
N GLU A 164 -10.59 19.50 -8.35
CA GLU A 164 -11.78 20.16 -7.90
C GLU A 164 -11.30 21.59 -7.77
N LYS A 165 -11.75 22.43 -8.71
CA LYS A 165 -11.56 23.88 -8.57
C LYS A 165 -12.03 24.16 -7.18
N LYS A 166 -11.12 24.34 -6.23
CA LYS A 166 -11.49 24.82 -4.91
C LYS A 166 -12.29 26.05 -5.22
N GLY A 167 -13.58 25.98 -4.97
CA GLY A 167 -14.43 27.16 -5.11
C GLY A 167 -13.77 28.31 -4.34
N PRO A 168 -14.05 29.54 -4.70
CA PRO A 168 -13.40 30.69 -4.07
C PRO A 168 -13.51 30.56 -2.54
N GLU A 169 -12.44 30.89 -1.83
CA GLU A 169 -12.45 30.92 -0.36
C GLU A 169 -13.43 32.00 0.08
N LEU A 170 -14.58 31.56 0.59
CA LEU A 170 -15.64 32.47 1.07
C LEU A 170 -15.34 32.90 2.51
N THR A 171 -15.54 34.16 2.81
CA THR A 171 -15.55 34.68 4.17
C THR A 171 -16.75 34.11 4.96
N GLU A 172 -16.73 34.20 6.29
CA GLU A 172 -17.81 33.67 7.13
C GLU A 172 -19.20 34.24 6.75
N ASN A 173 -19.26 35.53 6.44
CA ASN A 173 -20.51 36.16 6.02
C ASN A 173 -20.98 35.74 4.62
N GLU A 174 -20.03 35.50 3.71
CA GLU A 174 -20.33 34.96 2.37
C GLU A 174 -20.81 33.52 2.46
N LYS A 175 -20.20 32.71 3.32
CA LYS A 175 -20.68 31.33 3.59
C LYS A 175 -22.07 31.30 4.13
N LEU A 176 -22.37 32.18 5.09
CA LEU A 176 -23.72 32.27 5.68
C LEU A 176 -24.79 32.55 4.62
N ILE A 177 -24.55 33.56 3.75
CA ILE A 177 -25.48 33.89 2.66
C ILE A 177 -25.59 32.74 1.65
N PHE A 178 -24.44 32.14 1.29
CA PHE A 178 -24.39 31.04 0.35
C PHE A 178 -25.13 29.80 0.87
N ASP A 179 -24.99 29.46 2.15
CA ASP A 179 -25.65 28.30 2.78
C ASP A 179 -27.18 28.49 2.83
N ILE A 180 -27.67 29.71 3.04
CA ILE A 180 -29.09 30.00 2.97
C ILE A 180 -29.62 29.84 1.54
N LEU A 181 -28.91 30.40 0.55
CA LEU A 181 -29.27 30.32 -0.87
C LEU A 181 -29.14 28.89 -1.42
N SER A 182 -28.22 28.08 -0.92
CA SER A 182 -28.04 26.68 -1.35
C SER A 182 -29.31 25.84 -1.07
N LYS A 183 -30.12 26.20 -0.08
CA LYS A 183 -31.33 25.48 0.27
C LYS A 183 -32.54 25.92 -0.59
N GLU A 184 -32.60 27.16 -0.94
CA GLU A 184 -33.79 27.79 -1.57
C GLU A 184 -33.58 28.11 -3.07
N LYS A 185 -32.30 28.10 -3.54
CA LYS A 185 -31.79 28.41 -4.88
C LYS A 185 -32.05 29.86 -5.35
N SER A 186 -33.15 30.47 -4.96
CA SER A 186 -33.53 31.84 -5.28
C SER A 186 -34.38 32.43 -4.14
N MET A 187 -34.13 33.68 -3.74
CA MET A 187 -34.88 34.35 -2.66
C MET A 187 -34.99 35.86 -2.89
N ASP A 188 -36.07 36.46 -2.36
CA ASP A 188 -36.19 37.92 -2.31
C ASP A 188 -35.01 38.50 -1.51
N LEU A 189 -34.48 39.64 -1.99
CA LEU A 189 -33.27 40.25 -1.43
C LEU A 189 -33.48 40.67 0.04
N ASN A 190 -34.67 41.21 0.38
CA ASN A 190 -34.96 41.65 1.74
C ASN A 190 -35.15 40.46 2.68
N ASP A 191 -35.85 39.42 2.23
CA ASP A 191 -36.05 38.20 3.00
C ASP A 191 -34.72 37.50 3.29
N LEU A 192 -33.82 37.46 2.30
CA LEU A 192 -32.48 36.88 2.47
C LEU A 192 -31.61 37.69 3.44
N LYS A 193 -31.70 39.01 3.37
CA LYS A 193 -30.99 39.93 4.27
C LYS A 193 -31.49 39.79 5.72
N ASP A 194 -32.80 39.67 5.92
CA ASP A 194 -33.40 39.47 7.24
C ASP A 194 -33.00 38.08 7.81
N LYS A 195 -33.04 37.04 6.99
CA LYS A 195 -32.59 35.69 7.39
C LYS A 195 -31.10 35.63 7.74
N ALA A 196 -30.25 36.36 7.02
CA ALA A 196 -28.83 36.40 7.28
C ALA A 196 -28.45 37.16 8.56
N GLY A 197 -29.32 38.10 9.02
CA GLY A 197 -29.10 38.86 10.26
C GLY A 197 -27.86 39.74 10.28
N LEU A 198 -27.29 40.06 9.11
CA LEU A 198 -26.08 40.83 8.97
C LEU A 198 -26.36 42.34 8.99
N SER A 199 -25.43 43.11 9.55
CA SER A 199 -25.50 44.59 9.42
C SER A 199 -25.41 45.02 7.94
N ASN A 200 -25.94 46.16 7.57
CA ASN A 200 -25.93 46.65 6.18
C ASN A 200 -24.52 46.62 5.57
N LYS A 201 -23.51 47.03 6.31
CA LYS A 201 -22.10 47.03 5.84
C LYS A 201 -21.54 45.63 5.62
N GLN A 202 -21.90 44.67 6.48
CA GLN A 202 -21.48 43.26 6.34
C GLN A 202 -22.20 42.59 5.17
N TRP A 203 -23.51 42.82 5.04
CA TRP A 203 -24.33 42.38 3.94
C TRP A 203 -23.76 42.84 2.58
N ASP A 204 -23.61 44.16 2.40
CA ASP A 204 -23.15 44.74 1.13
C ASP A 204 -21.79 44.18 0.71
N LYS A 205 -20.88 43.98 1.68
CA LYS A 205 -19.57 43.41 1.42
C LYS A 205 -19.68 41.93 1.00
N ALA A 206 -20.47 41.12 1.69
CA ALA A 206 -20.61 39.69 1.42
C ALA A 206 -21.41 39.43 0.12
N ALA A 207 -22.52 40.14 -0.11
CA ALA A 207 -23.29 40.02 -1.35
C ALA A 207 -22.44 40.40 -2.59
N LYS A 208 -21.65 41.48 -2.48
CA LYS A 208 -20.72 41.87 -3.55
C LYS A 208 -19.61 40.84 -3.77
N GLY A 209 -19.08 40.26 -2.71
CA GLY A 209 -18.08 39.19 -2.80
C GLY A 209 -18.62 37.97 -3.51
N LEU A 210 -19.81 37.49 -3.14
CA LEU A 210 -20.45 36.34 -3.81
C LEU A 210 -20.73 36.62 -5.30
N ALA A 211 -21.14 37.81 -5.65
CA ALA A 211 -21.35 38.22 -7.04
C ALA A 211 -20.03 38.27 -7.82
N GLN A 212 -18.95 38.77 -7.20
CA GLN A 212 -17.60 38.80 -7.80
C GLN A 212 -17.05 37.38 -8.02
N HIS A 213 -17.35 36.45 -7.16
CA HIS A 213 -17.01 35.05 -7.30
C HIS A 213 -17.90 34.32 -8.34
N GLY A 214 -18.90 34.99 -8.90
CA GLY A 214 -19.82 34.40 -9.88
C GLY A 214 -20.83 33.42 -9.27
N LEU A 215 -20.94 33.38 -7.95
CA LEU A 215 -21.79 32.42 -7.24
C LEU A 215 -23.26 32.92 -7.09
N THR A 216 -23.51 34.22 -7.20
CA THR A 216 -24.84 34.77 -7.11
C THR A 216 -25.09 35.81 -8.20
N LYS A 217 -26.36 35.95 -8.61
CA LYS A 217 -26.82 36.97 -9.56
C LYS A 217 -28.07 37.63 -8.99
N VAL A 218 -28.12 38.95 -9.07
CA VAL A 218 -29.32 39.73 -8.71
C VAL A 218 -30.18 39.92 -9.95
N THR A 219 -31.44 39.51 -9.87
CA THR A 219 -32.44 39.67 -10.93
C THR A 219 -33.54 40.62 -10.47
N LYS A 220 -33.98 41.51 -11.34
CA LYS A 220 -35.12 42.42 -11.06
C LYS A 220 -36.30 42.02 -11.95
N ALA A 221 -37.41 41.63 -11.32
CA ALA A 221 -38.67 41.36 -12.01
C ALA A 221 -39.82 41.98 -11.21
N ASP A 222 -40.76 42.67 -11.89
CA ASP A 222 -41.99 43.25 -11.32
C ASP A 222 -41.78 44.01 -9.99
N ASP A 223 -40.81 44.94 -9.97
CA ASP A 223 -40.39 45.73 -8.80
C ASP A 223 -39.84 44.93 -7.59
N LYS A 224 -39.58 43.64 -7.76
CA LYS A 224 -38.90 42.81 -6.76
C LYS A 224 -37.47 42.51 -7.19
N LEU A 225 -36.57 42.53 -6.22
CA LEU A 225 -35.17 42.12 -6.40
C LEU A 225 -34.99 40.73 -5.81
N THR A 226 -34.59 39.78 -6.61
CA THR A 226 -34.24 38.43 -6.16
C THR A 226 -32.74 38.17 -6.31
N ILE A 227 -32.20 37.37 -5.41
CA ILE A 227 -30.84 36.85 -5.52
C ILE A 227 -30.93 35.36 -5.85
N ASP A 228 -30.31 35.00 -6.95
CA ASP A 228 -30.31 33.65 -7.47
C ASP A 228 -28.90 33.05 -7.29
N LEU A 229 -28.82 31.78 -6.89
CA LEU A 229 -27.57 31.01 -6.91
C LEU A 229 -27.25 30.65 -8.36
N VAL A 230 -26.02 30.96 -8.78
CA VAL A 230 -25.49 30.54 -10.10
C VAL A 230 -24.83 29.18 -9.92
N GLY A 231 -25.43 28.11 -10.50
CA GLY A 231 -24.97 26.73 -10.43
C GLY A 231 -23.91 26.41 -11.47
#